data_5029bfab501545e24939f8d55188b1c5
#
_entry.id   5029bfab501545e24939f8d55188b1c5
#
_cell.length_a   1.000
_cell.length_b   1.000
_cell.length_c   1.000
_cell.angle_alpha   90.00
_cell.angle_beta   90.00
_cell.angle_gamma   90.00
#
_symmetry.space_group_name_H-M   'P 1'
#
loop_
_entity.id
_entity.type
_entity.pdbx_description
1 polymer ?
#
loop_
_entity_poly.entity_id
_entity_poly.type
_entity_poly.pdbx_seq_one_letter_code
_entity_poly.pdbx_strand_id
1 'polypeptide(L)'
;MAKTDLEIAQECVMEPIEKVAAKIGIPADSLEHYGKYKAKLSFDFLKSIENNPHGKLVLVTAINPTKAGEGKSTTTVGLGDALNRLGKKTMMALREPSLGPVFGLKGGATGGGYAQVVPMEDINLHFTGDMHAITTANNLVSACLDNTIHQGNELNIDPEKVTFKRCLDMNDRTLRNITIGCGAKANGVERKDGFNITVASEIMAALCLADDLMDLKERFGKMLVAYTYDDQPVYVHDLGIEGALAMVMKDAVLPNIVQTLEHNPVLIHGGPFANIAHGCNSVIATKACLELADYTVTEAGFGADLGAEKFLDIKCRLANLKPNAVVIVATIRALKQHGGIALEDLKEENVEAMLAGCENLAKHIDTVQQFGLPYIVAINEFATDTPAEVAALEKWCEDNNHPMSLSQVWAKGGEGAIDLANKVVALCDQENNYAPLYDLDKTIEEKVETIAKKVYGADGVDFTEEAQAQIAKFNELGWDKLPICMAKTQMSLSDDGKVMGRPTGFRITVRELRPSLGAGFIVALTGKVLTMPGLPKHPSALDMDVDEDGKIVGLF
;
A
#
# COMPACT_ATOMS: atom_id res chain seq x y z
N MET A 1 -0.39 -33.90 -1.08
CA MET A 1 0.24 -32.57 -0.99
C MET A 1 -0.80 -31.59 -0.48
N ALA A 2 -0.42 -30.58 0.24
CA ALA A 2 -1.37 -29.50 0.57
C ALA A 2 -1.76 -28.78 -0.74
N LYS A 3 -3.02 -28.31 -0.83
CA LYS A 3 -3.50 -27.53 -1.97
C LYS A 3 -2.77 -26.20 -2.05
N THR A 4 -2.55 -25.71 -3.25
CA THR A 4 -2.04 -24.35 -3.49
C THR A 4 -3.12 -23.32 -3.21
N ASP A 5 -2.74 -22.04 -3.04
CA ASP A 5 -3.68 -20.95 -2.83
C ASP A 5 -4.64 -20.82 -4.02
N LEU A 6 -4.14 -21.03 -5.25
CA LEU A 6 -4.95 -21.03 -6.46
C LEU A 6 -5.99 -22.18 -6.48
N GLU A 7 -5.58 -23.40 -6.14
CA GLU A 7 -6.51 -24.55 -6.09
C GLU A 7 -7.62 -24.33 -5.06
N ILE A 8 -7.28 -23.78 -3.90
CA ILE A 8 -8.28 -23.42 -2.85
C ILE A 8 -9.26 -22.38 -3.38
N ALA A 9 -8.76 -21.34 -4.05
CA ALA A 9 -9.60 -20.28 -4.61
C ALA A 9 -10.53 -20.80 -5.73
N GLN A 10 -10.00 -21.66 -6.61
CA GLN A 10 -10.75 -22.25 -7.73
C GLN A 10 -11.85 -23.24 -7.29
N GLU A 11 -11.69 -23.89 -6.14
CA GLU A 11 -12.71 -24.77 -5.57
C GLU A 11 -13.86 -23.99 -4.90
N CYS A 12 -13.69 -22.70 -4.64
CA CYS A 12 -14.70 -21.89 -3.98
C CYS A 12 -15.96 -21.74 -4.85
N VAL A 13 -17.10 -22.11 -4.30
CA VAL A 13 -18.42 -21.83 -4.91
C VAL A 13 -18.84 -20.44 -4.51
N MET A 14 -18.41 -19.43 -5.29
CA MET A 14 -18.72 -18.02 -5.01
C MET A 14 -20.22 -17.72 -5.03
N GLU A 15 -20.67 -16.87 -4.13
CA GLU A 15 -22.00 -16.27 -4.18
C GLU A 15 -22.07 -15.15 -5.23
N PRO A 16 -23.22 -14.92 -5.89
CA PRO A 16 -23.42 -13.71 -6.70
C PRO A 16 -23.17 -12.46 -5.87
N ILE A 17 -22.50 -11.46 -6.45
CA ILE A 17 -22.06 -10.26 -5.72
C ILE A 17 -23.21 -9.49 -5.07
N GLU A 18 -24.40 -9.53 -5.66
CA GLU A 18 -25.62 -8.93 -5.09
C GLU A 18 -25.98 -9.54 -3.72
N LYS A 19 -25.79 -10.85 -3.55
CA LYS A 19 -26.04 -11.52 -2.26
C LYS A 19 -25.02 -11.11 -1.22
N VAL A 20 -23.77 -10.98 -1.62
CA VAL A 20 -22.69 -10.54 -0.74
C VAL A 20 -22.92 -9.09 -0.29
N ALA A 21 -23.25 -8.21 -1.23
CA ALA A 21 -23.57 -6.82 -0.98
C ALA A 21 -24.79 -6.64 -0.05
N ALA A 22 -25.83 -7.46 -0.24
CA ALA A 22 -27.03 -7.42 0.60
C ALA A 22 -26.75 -7.72 2.07
N LYS A 23 -25.72 -8.51 2.41
CA LYS A 23 -25.32 -8.82 3.81
C LYS A 23 -24.97 -7.56 4.63
N ILE A 24 -24.54 -6.51 3.96
CA ILE A 24 -24.17 -5.23 4.58
C ILE A 24 -25.12 -4.08 4.23
N GLY A 25 -26.22 -4.38 3.56
CA GLY A 25 -27.27 -3.41 3.24
C GLY A 25 -27.02 -2.60 1.98
N ILE A 26 -26.19 -3.07 1.05
CA ILE A 26 -26.03 -2.45 -0.28
C ILE A 26 -27.12 -2.99 -1.20
N PRO A 27 -28.01 -2.13 -1.74
CA PRO A 27 -29.04 -2.54 -2.69
C PRO A 27 -28.43 -2.99 -4.03
N ALA A 28 -29.08 -3.92 -4.71
CA ALA A 28 -28.59 -4.45 -6.01
C ALA A 28 -28.50 -3.37 -7.11
N ASP A 29 -29.41 -2.40 -7.12
CA ASP A 29 -29.42 -1.27 -8.04
C ASP A 29 -28.33 -0.23 -7.79
N SER A 30 -27.62 -0.34 -6.66
CA SER A 30 -26.45 0.47 -6.31
C SER A 30 -25.13 -0.14 -6.79
N LEU A 31 -25.17 -1.28 -7.47
CA LEU A 31 -24.02 -2.01 -7.98
C LEU A 31 -23.86 -1.83 -9.50
N GLU A 32 -22.67 -1.46 -9.92
CA GLU A 32 -22.25 -1.51 -11.31
C GLU A 32 -21.49 -2.81 -11.57
N HIS A 33 -22.15 -3.76 -12.24
CA HIS A 33 -21.67 -5.13 -12.38
C HIS A 33 -20.51 -5.28 -13.37
N TYR A 34 -19.47 -5.98 -12.94
CA TYR A 34 -18.36 -6.47 -13.76
C TYR A 34 -18.37 -8.00 -13.79
N GLY A 35 -19.48 -8.57 -14.28
CA GLY A 35 -19.76 -10.00 -14.23
C GLY A 35 -20.53 -10.39 -12.95
N LYS A 36 -20.56 -11.71 -12.66
CA LYS A 36 -21.42 -12.27 -11.60
C LYS A 36 -20.88 -12.06 -10.19
N TYR A 37 -19.56 -11.92 -10.02
CA TYR A 37 -18.88 -12.06 -8.73
C TYR A 37 -18.14 -10.80 -8.28
N LYS A 38 -18.18 -9.74 -9.10
CA LYS A 38 -17.55 -8.45 -8.80
C LYS A 38 -18.40 -7.31 -9.33
N ALA A 39 -18.37 -6.18 -8.64
CA ALA A 39 -19.06 -4.96 -9.02
C ALA A 39 -18.33 -3.74 -8.45
N LYS A 40 -18.73 -2.55 -8.89
CA LYS A 40 -18.35 -1.28 -8.25
C LYS A 40 -19.55 -0.70 -7.51
N LEU A 41 -19.28 0.07 -6.45
CA LEU A 41 -20.30 0.86 -5.76
C LEU A 41 -20.60 2.12 -6.57
N SER A 42 -21.88 2.40 -6.81
CA SER A 42 -22.28 3.58 -7.59
C SER A 42 -22.04 4.90 -6.87
N PHE A 43 -21.89 6.00 -7.61
CA PHE A 43 -21.75 7.36 -7.05
C PHE A 43 -22.89 7.74 -6.11
N ASP A 44 -24.14 7.47 -6.54
CA ASP A 44 -25.32 7.82 -5.75
C ASP A 44 -25.36 7.06 -4.43
N PHE A 45 -24.94 5.80 -4.44
CA PHE A 45 -24.86 5.00 -3.23
C PHE A 45 -23.80 5.54 -2.27
N LEU A 46 -22.57 5.78 -2.75
CA LEU A 46 -21.50 6.35 -1.92
C LEU A 46 -21.93 7.67 -1.27
N LYS A 47 -22.58 8.55 -2.03
CA LYS A 47 -23.13 9.80 -1.53
C LYS A 47 -24.25 9.59 -0.49
N SER A 48 -25.05 8.54 -0.64
CA SER A 48 -26.15 8.25 0.29
C SER A 48 -25.70 7.80 1.67
N ILE A 49 -24.48 7.23 1.78
CA ILE A 49 -23.91 6.72 3.04
C ILE A 49 -22.94 7.69 3.71
N GLU A 50 -22.48 8.74 3.03
CA GLU A 50 -21.41 9.66 3.43
C GLU A 50 -21.54 10.23 4.86
N ASN A 51 -22.76 10.30 5.40
CA ASN A 51 -23.03 10.82 6.74
C ASN A 51 -23.38 9.72 7.76
N ASN A 52 -23.20 8.46 7.41
CA ASN A 52 -23.42 7.39 8.36
C ASN A 52 -22.36 7.42 9.48
N PRO A 53 -22.71 7.01 10.71
CA PRO A 53 -21.73 6.88 11.78
C PRO A 53 -20.63 5.89 11.40
N HIS A 54 -19.39 6.27 11.63
CA HIS A 54 -18.25 5.37 11.39
C HIS A 54 -18.20 4.22 12.41
N GLY A 55 -17.96 3.02 11.91
CA GLY A 55 -17.57 1.87 12.72
C GLY A 55 -16.14 1.97 13.24
N LYS A 56 -15.64 0.90 13.83
CA LYS A 56 -14.29 0.79 14.37
C LYS A 56 -13.28 0.52 13.24
N LEU A 57 -12.19 1.26 13.20
CA LEU A 57 -11.10 1.09 12.23
C LEU A 57 -9.96 0.29 12.84
N VAL A 58 -9.64 -0.85 12.25
CA VAL A 58 -8.53 -1.74 12.64
C VAL A 58 -7.48 -1.74 11.54
N LEU A 59 -6.28 -1.32 11.88
CA LEU A 59 -5.13 -1.36 10.97
C LEU A 59 -4.32 -2.64 11.19
N VAL A 60 -4.06 -3.39 10.14
CA VAL A 60 -3.13 -4.53 10.15
C VAL A 60 -1.81 -4.09 9.51
N THR A 61 -0.73 -4.22 10.25
CA THR A 61 0.64 -3.98 9.82
C THR A 61 1.53 -5.18 10.15
N ALA A 62 2.83 -5.08 9.97
CA ALA A 62 3.76 -6.16 10.25
C ALA A 62 5.13 -5.61 10.70
N ILE A 63 6.03 -6.52 11.06
CA ILE A 63 7.46 -6.26 11.19
C ILE A 63 8.10 -6.05 9.80
N ASN A 64 9.39 -5.70 9.72
CA ASN A 64 10.07 -5.60 8.43
C ASN A 64 9.94 -6.92 7.65
N PRO A 65 9.55 -6.87 6.36
CA PRO A 65 9.30 -8.06 5.57
C PRO A 65 10.59 -8.84 5.27
N THR A 66 10.41 -10.14 5.12
CA THR A 66 11.43 -11.05 4.61
C THR A 66 11.03 -11.57 3.22
N LYS A 67 11.92 -12.29 2.56
CA LYS A 67 11.60 -12.94 1.27
C LYS A 67 10.51 -14.00 1.38
N ALA A 68 10.29 -14.52 2.59
CA ALA A 68 9.28 -15.55 2.84
C ALA A 68 7.84 -14.98 2.96
N GLY A 69 7.70 -13.68 3.13
CA GLY A 69 6.43 -13.00 3.40
C GLY A 69 5.94 -13.20 4.85
N GLU A 70 5.20 -12.24 5.38
CA GLU A 70 4.70 -12.25 6.76
C GLU A 70 3.22 -12.64 6.86
N GLY A 71 2.53 -12.78 5.74
CA GLY A 71 1.11 -13.15 5.71
C GLY A 71 0.18 -12.06 6.23
N LYS A 72 0.54 -10.79 6.06
CA LYS A 72 -0.27 -9.66 6.51
C LYS A 72 -1.66 -9.63 5.89
N SER A 73 -1.78 -9.76 4.55
CA SER A 73 -3.07 -9.80 3.87
C SER A 73 -3.89 -11.02 4.27
N THR A 74 -3.25 -12.18 4.44
CA THR A 74 -3.88 -13.40 4.96
C THR A 74 -4.46 -13.17 6.37
N THR A 75 -3.69 -12.53 7.25
CA THR A 75 -4.17 -12.17 8.60
C THR A 75 -5.31 -11.15 8.54
N THR A 76 -5.24 -10.17 7.64
CA THR A 76 -6.30 -9.16 7.46
C THR A 76 -7.62 -9.79 7.05
N VAL A 77 -7.59 -10.68 6.06
CA VAL A 77 -8.78 -11.40 5.58
C VAL A 77 -9.31 -12.35 6.66
N GLY A 78 -8.43 -13.16 7.26
CA GLY A 78 -8.84 -14.10 8.32
C GLY A 78 -9.40 -13.41 9.56
N LEU A 79 -8.87 -12.26 9.96
CA LEU A 79 -9.43 -11.44 11.04
C LEU A 79 -10.82 -10.91 10.68
N GLY A 80 -11.01 -10.40 9.44
CA GLY A 80 -12.32 -9.95 8.97
C GLY A 80 -13.35 -11.06 8.97
N ASP A 81 -12.98 -12.25 8.49
CA ASP A 81 -13.84 -13.44 8.52
C ASP A 81 -14.14 -13.88 9.98
N ALA A 82 -13.15 -13.84 10.86
CA ALA A 82 -13.34 -14.18 12.28
C ALA A 82 -14.32 -13.22 12.99
N LEU A 83 -14.19 -11.91 12.74
CA LEU A 83 -15.12 -10.91 13.28
C LEU A 83 -16.55 -11.16 12.80
N ASN A 84 -16.74 -11.49 11.51
CA ASN A 84 -18.06 -11.85 10.97
C ASN A 84 -18.59 -13.15 11.62
N ARG A 85 -17.75 -14.16 11.85
CA ARG A 85 -18.14 -15.39 12.59
C ARG A 85 -18.60 -15.10 14.03
N LEU A 86 -18.04 -14.08 14.67
CA LEU A 86 -18.47 -13.59 15.99
C LEU A 86 -19.75 -12.72 15.94
N GLY A 87 -20.38 -12.60 14.77
CA GLY A 87 -21.58 -11.79 14.59
C GLY A 87 -21.32 -10.27 14.55
N LYS A 88 -20.06 -9.86 14.38
CA LYS A 88 -19.71 -8.45 14.18
C LYS A 88 -19.84 -8.11 12.70
N LYS A 89 -20.66 -7.13 12.34
CA LYS A 89 -20.80 -6.65 10.97
C LYS A 89 -19.48 -6.03 10.51
N THR A 90 -18.73 -6.76 9.68
CA THR A 90 -17.34 -6.40 9.33
C THR A 90 -17.12 -6.36 7.83
N MET A 91 -16.41 -5.35 7.37
CA MET A 91 -15.86 -5.24 6.01
C MET A 91 -14.34 -5.12 6.03
N MET A 92 -13.73 -5.54 4.94
CA MET A 92 -12.29 -5.35 4.71
C MET A 92 -12.08 -4.37 3.56
N ALA A 93 -11.07 -3.49 3.70
CA ALA A 93 -10.63 -2.57 2.67
C ALA A 93 -9.17 -2.89 2.30
N LEU A 94 -8.93 -3.36 1.08
CA LEU A 94 -7.64 -3.87 0.62
C LEU A 94 -7.14 -3.10 -0.61
N ARG A 95 -5.85 -3.29 -0.92
CA ARG A 95 -5.23 -2.74 -2.13
C ARG A 95 -5.44 -3.66 -3.32
N GLU A 96 -5.56 -3.06 -4.50
CA GLU A 96 -5.52 -3.75 -5.78
C GLU A 96 -4.08 -4.13 -6.14
N PRO A 97 -3.79 -5.38 -6.55
CA PRO A 97 -2.45 -5.78 -6.95
C PRO A 97 -2.06 -5.21 -8.32
N SER A 98 -0.76 -4.96 -8.50
CA SER A 98 -0.13 -4.56 -9.75
C SER A 98 0.38 -5.77 -10.53
N LEU A 99 0.27 -5.78 -11.85
CA LEU A 99 0.71 -6.87 -12.72
C LEU A 99 2.23 -7.09 -12.65
N GLY A 100 3.02 -6.05 -12.48
CA GLY A 100 4.47 -6.17 -12.40
C GLY A 100 4.95 -7.16 -11.31
N PRO A 101 4.55 -7.01 -10.05
CA PRO A 101 4.82 -8.01 -9.00
C PRO A 101 4.23 -9.38 -9.27
N VAL A 102 3.02 -9.47 -9.81
CA VAL A 102 2.34 -10.74 -10.13
C VAL A 102 3.18 -11.59 -11.09
N PHE A 103 3.67 -10.97 -12.18
CA PHE A 103 4.53 -11.66 -13.16
C PHE A 103 6.01 -11.68 -12.77
N GLY A 104 6.42 -10.91 -11.77
CA GLY A 104 7.81 -10.78 -11.34
C GLY A 104 8.20 -11.71 -10.19
N LEU A 105 7.80 -11.32 -9.00
CA LEU A 105 8.02 -12.06 -7.75
C LEU A 105 6.65 -12.35 -7.16
N LYS A 106 6.40 -13.58 -6.72
CA LYS A 106 5.13 -13.97 -6.07
C LYS A 106 4.68 -12.94 -5.05
N GLY A 107 3.42 -12.57 -5.08
CA GLY A 107 2.83 -11.63 -4.15
C GLY A 107 1.57 -10.98 -4.67
N GLY A 108 0.45 -11.73 -4.69
CA GLY A 108 -0.88 -11.18 -4.85
C GLY A 108 -1.35 -10.45 -3.57
N ALA A 109 -2.36 -9.57 -3.70
CA ALA A 109 -2.96 -8.87 -2.57
C ALA A 109 -4.23 -9.56 -2.04
N THR A 110 -4.46 -10.83 -2.38
CA THR A 110 -5.70 -11.56 -2.10
C THR A 110 -5.68 -12.40 -0.82
N GLY A 111 -4.59 -12.41 -0.06
CA GLY A 111 -4.38 -13.34 1.06
C GLY A 111 -3.84 -14.69 0.60
N GLY A 112 -4.01 -15.74 1.41
CA GLY A 112 -3.53 -17.09 1.10
C GLY A 112 -4.22 -18.17 1.94
N GLY A 113 -4.07 -19.43 1.54
CA GLY A 113 -4.74 -20.57 2.18
C GLY A 113 -6.25 -20.41 2.21
N TYR A 114 -6.83 -20.64 3.35
CA TYR A 114 -8.27 -20.50 3.57
C TYR A 114 -8.71 -19.08 3.99
N ALA A 115 -7.79 -18.12 4.03
CA ALA A 115 -8.07 -16.71 4.25
C ALA A 115 -7.73 -15.90 2.98
N GLN A 116 -8.58 -16.00 1.96
CA GLN A 116 -8.42 -15.36 0.66
C GLN A 116 -9.65 -14.59 0.23
N VAL A 117 -9.42 -13.63 -0.68
CA VAL A 117 -10.44 -12.90 -1.42
C VAL A 117 -10.57 -13.50 -2.82
N VAL A 118 -11.80 -13.69 -3.27
CA VAL A 118 -12.13 -14.24 -4.60
C VAL A 118 -13.06 -13.29 -5.37
N PRO A 119 -13.01 -13.30 -6.71
CA PRO A 119 -12.25 -14.17 -7.64
C PRO A 119 -10.75 -13.82 -7.71
N MET A 120 -9.91 -14.69 -7.23
CA MET A 120 -8.46 -14.46 -7.07
C MET A 120 -7.76 -14.18 -8.40
N GLU A 121 -8.10 -14.91 -9.46
CA GLU A 121 -7.53 -14.75 -10.79
C GLU A 121 -7.83 -13.37 -11.38
N ASP A 122 -9.09 -12.93 -11.34
CA ASP A 122 -9.50 -11.62 -11.86
C ASP A 122 -8.82 -10.48 -11.10
N ILE A 123 -8.76 -10.59 -9.76
CA ILE A 123 -8.15 -9.56 -8.91
C ILE A 123 -6.66 -9.39 -9.24
N ASN A 124 -5.94 -10.49 -9.47
CA ASN A 124 -4.49 -10.46 -9.72
C ASN A 124 -4.11 -10.18 -11.19
N LEU A 125 -5.04 -10.25 -12.11
CA LEU A 125 -4.80 -10.01 -13.55
C LEU A 125 -5.54 -8.75 -14.02
N HIS A 126 -6.63 -8.89 -14.74
CA HIS A 126 -7.45 -7.77 -15.19
C HIS A 126 -8.73 -7.71 -14.35
N PHE A 127 -8.72 -6.89 -13.32
CA PHE A 127 -9.80 -6.84 -12.33
C PHE A 127 -11.05 -6.13 -12.89
N THR A 128 -11.05 -4.81 -12.92
CA THR A 128 -12.16 -3.98 -13.40
C THR A 128 -11.69 -2.83 -14.29
N GLY A 129 -10.38 -2.77 -14.58
CA GLY A 129 -9.80 -1.78 -15.48
C GLY A 129 -9.19 -0.57 -14.78
N ASP A 130 -9.13 -0.52 -13.45
CA ASP A 130 -8.59 0.62 -12.71
C ASP A 130 -7.12 0.88 -13.04
N MET A 131 -6.28 -0.15 -13.08
CA MET A 131 -4.86 -0.04 -13.47
C MET A 131 -4.67 0.49 -14.88
N HIS A 132 -5.53 0.08 -15.83
CA HIS A 132 -5.53 0.60 -17.19
C HIS A 132 -5.93 2.08 -17.23
N ALA A 133 -6.97 2.48 -16.49
CA ALA A 133 -7.41 3.88 -16.43
C ALA A 133 -6.32 4.79 -15.84
N ILE A 134 -5.67 4.36 -14.75
CA ILE A 134 -4.57 5.08 -14.11
C ILE A 134 -3.39 5.23 -15.08
N THR A 135 -2.99 4.15 -15.76
CA THR A 135 -1.91 4.16 -16.77
C THR A 135 -2.25 5.11 -17.92
N THR A 136 -3.48 5.06 -18.40
CA THR A 136 -3.96 5.91 -19.50
C THR A 136 -3.99 7.38 -19.09
N ALA A 137 -4.52 7.70 -17.92
CA ALA A 137 -4.54 9.08 -17.39
C ALA A 137 -3.12 9.63 -17.23
N ASN A 138 -2.21 8.85 -16.65
CA ASN A 138 -0.81 9.27 -16.50
C ASN A 138 -0.13 9.55 -17.85
N ASN A 139 -0.34 8.66 -18.81
CA ASN A 139 0.29 8.81 -20.13
C ASN A 139 -0.38 9.91 -20.97
N LEU A 140 -1.65 10.23 -20.71
CA LEU A 140 -2.31 11.41 -21.29
C LEU A 140 -1.63 12.71 -20.84
N VAL A 141 -1.28 12.82 -19.55
CA VAL A 141 -0.50 13.98 -19.06
C VAL A 141 0.82 14.11 -19.84
N SER A 142 1.58 13.01 -19.95
CA SER A 142 2.86 13.01 -20.66
C SER A 142 2.71 13.37 -22.14
N ALA A 143 1.67 12.85 -22.79
CA ALA A 143 1.40 13.14 -24.22
C ALA A 143 1.03 14.62 -24.44
N CYS A 144 0.17 15.18 -23.59
CA CYS A 144 -0.21 16.60 -23.68
C CYS A 144 0.96 17.53 -23.38
N LEU A 145 1.78 17.19 -22.39
CA LEU A 145 3.00 17.93 -22.06
C LEU A 145 3.96 17.99 -23.25
N ASP A 146 4.29 16.84 -23.85
CA ASP A 146 5.19 16.78 -25.01
C ASP A 146 4.58 17.47 -26.23
N ASN A 147 3.26 17.37 -26.43
CA ASN A 147 2.56 18.08 -27.48
C ASN A 147 2.62 19.61 -27.28
N THR A 148 2.45 20.11 -26.07
CA THR A 148 2.57 21.54 -25.73
C THR A 148 3.98 22.06 -26.06
N ILE A 149 5.02 21.30 -25.68
CA ILE A 149 6.42 21.66 -26.03
C ILE A 149 6.62 21.69 -27.57
N HIS A 150 6.05 20.71 -28.27
CA HIS A 150 6.21 20.60 -29.74
C HIS A 150 5.45 21.67 -30.53
N GLN A 151 4.25 22.04 -30.10
CA GLN A 151 3.31 22.91 -30.82
C GLN A 151 3.52 24.42 -30.52
N GLY A 152 4.71 24.81 -30.12
CA GLY A 152 5.05 26.21 -29.92
C GLY A 152 5.42 26.59 -28.49
N ASN A 153 5.25 25.70 -27.53
CA ASN A 153 5.71 25.84 -26.15
C ASN A 153 5.30 27.18 -25.48
N GLU A 154 4.02 27.54 -25.59
CA GLU A 154 3.49 28.78 -25.03
C GLU A 154 3.69 28.90 -23.50
N LEU A 155 3.85 27.78 -22.80
CA LEU A 155 4.13 27.74 -21.37
C LEU A 155 5.62 27.90 -21.04
N ASN A 156 6.48 28.11 -22.03
CA ASN A 156 7.93 28.29 -21.84
C ASN A 156 8.62 27.14 -21.08
N ILE A 157 8.13 25.90 -21.27
CA ILE A 157 8.65 24.70 -20.59
C ILE A 157 10.07 24.39 -21.06
N ASP A 158 10.98 24.15 -20.11
CA ASP A 158 12.30 23.61 -20.40
C ASP A 158 12.21 22.08 -20.56
N PRO A 159 12.45 21.50 -21.75
CA PRO A 159 12.36 20.07 -21.98
C PRO A 159 13.32 19.24 -21.11
N GLU A 160 14.39 19.83 -20.59
CA GLU A 160 15.33 19.17 -19.69
C GLU A 160 14.86 19.19 -18.22
N LYS A 161 13.86 20.03 -17.91
CA LYS A 161 13.28 20.16 -16.56
C LYS A 161 11.90 19.53 -16.43
N VAL A 162 11.55 18.62 -17.32
CA VAL A 162 10.34 17.80 -17.18
C VAL A 162 10.54 16.78 -16.07
N THR A 163 9.64 16.82 -15.07
CA THR A 163 9.69 15.94 -13.88
C THR A 163 8.72 14.76 -13.97
N PHE A 164 7.67 14.90 -14.78
CA PHE A 164 6.62 13.92 -14.94
C PHE A 164 7.03 12.80 -15.91
N LYS A 165 6.91 11.55 -15.47
CA LYS A 165 7.28 10.36 -16.25
C LYS A 165 6.06 9.61 -16.74
N ARG A 166 6.23 8.87 -17.82
CA ARG A 166 5.27 7.87 -18.29
C ARG A 166 5.14 6.72 -17.28
N CYS A 167 4.11 5.90 -17.42
CA CYS A 167 4.01 4.69 -16.62
C CYS A 167 3.54 3.47 -17.43
N LEU A 168 3.85 2.29 -16.89
CA LEU A 168 3.45 0.99 -17.40
C LEU A 168 3.30 0.05 -16.21
N ASP A 169 2.21 -0.74 -16.16
CA ASP A 169 1.99 -1.69 -15.05
C ASP A 169 2.72 -3.01 -15.28
N MET A 170 4.05 -2.93 -15.41
CA MET A 170 4.94 -4.07 -15.59
C MET A 170 6.33 -3.75 -15.05
N ASN A 171 7.05 -4.78 -14.58
CA ASN A 171 8.45 -4.66 -14.18
C ASN A 171 9.36 -4.67 -15.41
N ASP A 172 9.81 -3.51 -15.86
CA ASP A 172 10.72 -3.40 -17.00
C ASP A 172 11.86 -2.40 -16.74
N ARG A 173 13.03 -2.94 -16.36
CA ARG A 173 14.22 -2.11 -16.06
C ARG A 173 14.76 -1.36 -17.24
N THR A 174 14.45 -1.76 -18.48
CA THR A 174 14.95 -1.10 -19.69
C THR A 174 14.29 0.25 -19.95
N LEU A 175 13.09 0.44 -19.36
CA LEU A 175 12.32 1.67 -19.47
C LEU A 175 12.68 2.76 -18.45
N ARG A 176 13.64 2.51 -17.54
CA ARG A 176 14.03 3.50 -16.51
C ARG A 176 14.58 4.79 -17.08
N ASN A 177 15.36 4.67 -18.16
CA ASN A 177 15.98 5.79 -18.86
C ASN A 177 15.87 5.56 -20.36
N ILE A 178 15.10 6.38 -21.04
CA ILE A 178 14.88 6.34 -22.49
C ILE A 178 15.10 7.72 -23.10
N THR A 179 15.20 7.78 -24.40
CA THR A 179 15.16 9.03 -25.17
C THR A 179 13.92 8.98 -26.06
N ILE A 180 13.11 10.03 -26.02
CA ILE A 180 11.88 10.16 -26.80
C ILE A 180 12.02 11.29 -27.83
N GLY A 181 11.07 11.39 -28.77
CA GLY A 181 11.05 12.43 -29.81
C GLY A 181 12.16 12.27 -30.84
N CYS A 182 12.85 11.13 -30.91
CA CYS A 182 13.98 10.88 -31.77
C CYS A 182 13.62 10.85 -33.26
N GLY A 183 14.54 11.28 -34.11
CA GLY A 183 14.44 11.21 -35.58
C GLY A 183 13.86 12.47 -36.23
N ALA A 184 12.79 12.35 -37.00
CA ALA A 184 12.23 13.51 -37.71
C ALA A 184 11.57 14.51 -36.77
N LYS A 185 11.63 15.82 -37.11
CA LYS A 185 11.02 16.90 -36.33
C LYS A 185 9.53 16.65 -36.02
N ALA A 186 8.83 15.95 -36.90
CA ALA A 186 7.41 15.55 -36.67
C ALA A 186 7.21 14.61 -35.51
N ASN A 187 8.25 13.95 -34.99
CA ASN A 187 8.17 13.04 -33.86
C ASN A 187 8.18 13.74 -32.49
N GLY A 188 8.34 15.06 -32.46
CA GLY A 188 8.39 15.84 -31.22
C GLY A 188 9.76 16.47 -30.97
N VAL A 189 9.99 16.87 -29.73
CA VAL A 189 11.27 17.41 -29.25
C VAL A 189 12.04 16.27 -28.54
N GLU A 190 13.30 16.06 -28.99
CA GLU A 190 14.13 15.03 -28.38
C GLU A 190 14.49 15.41 -26.94
N ARG A 191 14.19 14.51 -26.00
CA ARG A 191 14.53 14.68 -24.59
C ARG A 191 14.69 13.35 -23.87
N LYS A 192 15.28 13.39 -22.67
CA LYS A 192 15.32 12.25 -21.76
C LYS A 192 13.98 12.07 -21.06
N ASP A 193 13.59 10.81 -20.86
CA ASP A 193 12.37 10.41 -20.17
C ASP A 193 12.60 9.05 -19.47
N GLY A 194 11.56 8.48 -18.93
CA GLY A 194 11.53 7.14 -18.33
C GLY A 194 10.12 6.73 -17.99
N PHE A 195 9.98 5.50 -17.53
CA PHE A 195 8.72 4.98 -17.03
C PHE A 195 8.80 4.69 -15.53
N ASN A 196 7.73 4.99 -14.81
CA ASN A 196 7.43 4.44 -13.50
C ASN A 196 6.52 3.22 -13.67
N ILE A 197 6.50 2.29 -12.71
CA ILE A 197 5.40 1.33 -12.63
C ILE A 197 4.10 2.08 -12.26
N THR A 198 2.96 1.66 -12.78
CA THR A 198 1.68 2.37 -12.61
C THR A 198 1.35 2.68 -11.15
N VAL A 199 1.62 1.74 -10.25
CA VAL A 199 1.40 1.89 -8.80
C VAL A 199 2.37 2.85 -8.10
N ALA A 200 3.39 3.33 -8.80
CA ALA A 200 4.30 4.40 -8.35
C ALA A 200 3.95 5.77 -8.92
N SER A 201 2.93 5.87 -9.78
CA SER A 201 2.49 7.14 -10.37
C SER A 201 1.80 8.04 -9.34
N GLU A 202 1.89 9.35 -9.56
CA GLU A 202 1.15 10.32 -8.75
C GLU A 202 -0.37 10.21 -8.98
N ILE A 203 -0.82 9.78 -10.17
CA ILE A 203 -2.23 9.48 -10.46
C ILE A 203 -2.77 8.43 -9.47
N MET A 204 -2.03 7.34 -9.25
CA MET A 204 -2.41 6.32 -8.26
C MET A 204 -2.46 6.90 -6.85
N ALA A 205 -1.48 7.67 -6.44
CA ALA A 205 -1.43 8.27 -5.12
C ALA A 205 -2.58 9.28 -4.90
N ALA A 206 -2.88 10.12 -5.90
CA ALA A 206 -3.99 11.06 -5.87
C ALA A 206 -5.34 10.34 -5.78
N LEU A 207 -5.57 9.28 -6.58
CA LEU A 207 -6.77 8.44 -6.49
C LEU A 207 -6.98 7.89 -5.08
N CYS A 208 -5.92 7.40 -4.44
CA CYS A 208 -6.02 6.77 -3.12
C CYS A 208 -6.24 7.77 -1.97
N LEU A 209 -6.00 9.06 -2.19
CA LEU A 209 -6.19 10.12 -1.19
C LEU A 209 -7.36 11.06 -1.51
N ALA A 210 -8.03 10.86 -2.63
CA ALA A 210 -9.22 11.63 -3.00
C ALA A 210 -10.45 11.20 -2.20
N ASP A 211 -11.31 12.18 -1.89
CA ASP A 211 -12.61 11.95 -1.25
C ASP A 211 -13.70 11.60 -2.27
N ASP A 212 -13.62 12.16 -3.47
CA ASP A 212 -14.56 11.90 -4.58
C ASP A 212 -13.92 12.24 -5.95
N LEU A 213 -14.71 12.15 -7.03
CA LEU A 213 -14.26 12.45 -8.38
C LEU A 213 -13.89 13.94 -8.58
N MET A 214 -14.56 14.86 -7.88
CA MET A 214 -14.28 16.29 -8.03
C MET A 214 -13.03 16.68 -7.28
N ASP A 215 -12.81 16.13 -6.07
CA ASP A 215 -11.53 16.26 -5.35
C ASP A 215 -10.39 15.64 -6.17
N LEU A 216 -10.61 14.47 -6.79
CA LEU A 216 -9.61 13.83 -7.66
C LEU A 216 -9.25 14.75 -8.85
N LYS A 217 -10.24 15.39 -9.48
CA LYS A 217 -9.99 16.36 -10.56
C LYS A 217 -9.16 17.56 -10.08
N GLU A 218 -9.47 18.11 -8.92
CA GLU A 218 -8.70 19.20 -8.32
C GLU A 218 -7.27 18.79 -8.01
N ARG A 219 -7.06 17.59 -7.46
CA ARG A 219 -5.75 17.00 -7.20
C ARG A 219 -4.94 16.85 -8.47
N PHE A 220 -5.54 16.40 -9.56
CA PHE A 220 -4.86 16.31 -10.86
C PHE A 220 -4.36 17.67 -11.32
N GLY A 221 -5.14 18.73 -11.17
CA GLY A 221 -4.72 20.09 -11.54
C GLY A 221 -3.45 20.54 -10.80
N LYS A 222 -3.25 20.10 -9.57
CA LYS A 222 -2.09 20.47 -8.71
C LYS A 222 -0.81 19.69 -9.04
N MET A 223 -0.85 18.61 -9.81
CA MET A 223 0.34 17.82 -10.13
C MET A 223 1.38 18.63 -10.88
N LEU A 224 2.62 18.62 -10.37
CA LEU A 224 3.76 19.25 -11.02
C LEU A 224 4.23 18.38 -12.20
N VAL A 225 4.38 18.99 -13.39
CA VAL A 225 4.81 18.28 -14.60
C VAL A 225 6.18 18.68 -15.10
N ALA A 226 6.58 19.96 -14.91
CA ALA A 226 7.84 20.50 -15.41
C ALA A 226 8.18 21.82 -14.70
N TYR A 227 9.31 22.39 -15.09
CA TYR A 227 9.64 23.79 -14.84
C TYR A 227 9.90 24.53 -16.15
N THR A 228 9.68 25.84 -16.15
CA THR A 228 10.02 26.73 -17.27
C THR A 228 11.53 26.93 -17.34
N TYR A 229 12.02 27.59 -18.44
CA TYR A 229 13.41 28.04 -18.53
C TYR A 229 13.79 28.98 -17.38
N ASP A 230 12.84 29.71 -16.81
CA ASP A 230 13.01 30.62 -15.66
C ASP A 230 12.73 29.96 -14.31
N ASP A 231 12.76 28.62 -14.24
CA ASP A 231 12.55 27.80 -13.03
C ASP A 231 11.17 27.94 -12.36
N GLN A 232 10.16 28.43 -13.08
CA GLN A 232 8.80 28.47 -12.56
C GLN A 232 8.12 27.10 -12.70
N PRO A 233 7.38 26.62 -11.69
CA PRO A 233 6.66 25.34 -11.79
C PRO A 233 5.53 25.41 -12.81
N VAL A 234 5.34 24.31 -13.54
CA VAL A 234 4.23 24.09 -14.48
C VAL A 234 3.42 22.91 -13.99
N TYR A 235 2.12 23.10 -13.90
CA TYR A 235 1.18 22.12 -13.37
C TYR A 235 0.30 21.53 -14.47
N VAL A 236 -0.40 20.43 -14.17
CA VAL A 236 -1.43 19.86 -15.07
C VAL A 236 -2.52 20.89 -15.39
N HIS A 237 -2.87 21.74 -14.42
CA HIS A 237 -3.84 22.83 -14.64
C HIS A 237 -3.41 23.78 -15.77
N ASP A 238 -2.12 24.08 -15.88
CA ASP A 238 -1.61 24.94 -16.96
C ASP A 238 -1.74 24.29 -18.35
N LEU A 239 -1.79 22.95 -18.38
CA LEU A 239 -2.11 22.18 -19.61
C LEU A 239 -3.61 22.14 -19.91
N GLY A 240 -4.48 22.46 -18.95
CA GLY A 240 -5.94 22.50 -19.08
C GLY A 240 -6.61 21.14 -19.28
N ILE A 241 -6.03 20.05 -18.77
CA ILE A 241 -6.47 18.67 -19.07
C ILE A 241 -7.05 17.90 -17.88
N GLU A 242 -7.14 18.51 -16.69
CA GLU A 242 -7.66 17.86 -15.49
C GLU A 242 -9.07 17.28 -15.68
N GLY A 243 -9.89 17.93 -16.51
CA GLY A 243 -11.22 17.43 -16.87
C GLY A 243 -11.15 16.14 -17.70
N ALA A 244 -10.24 16.04 -18.66
CA ALA A 244 -10.03 14.84 -19.48
C ALA A 244 -9.51 13.68 -18.60
N LEU A 245 -8.60 13.97 -17.66
CA LEU A 245 -8.13 12.97 -16.69
C LEU A 245 -9.27 12.44 -15.83
N ALA A 246 -10.12 13.33 -15.30
CA ALA A 246 -11.30 12.93 -14.52
C ALA A 246 -12.28 12.06 -15.34
N MET A 247 -12.46 12.35 -16.64
CA MET A 247 -13.26 11.50 -17.52
C MET A 247 -12.69 10.09 -17.66
N VAL A 248 -11.38 9.94 -17.86
CA VAL A 248 -10.71 8.64 -17.95
C VAL A 248 -10.84 7.87 -16.63
N MET A 249 -10.79 8.57 -15.51
CA MET A 249 -10.82 7.99 -14.17
C MET A 249 -12.23 7.81 -13.58
N LYS A 250 -13.29 8.18 -14.32
CA LYS A 250 -14.67 8.21 -13.82
C LYS A 250 -15.10 6.89 -13.17
N ASP A 251 -14.83 5.76 -13.81
CA ASP A 251 -15.21 4.46 -13.26
C ASP A 251 -14.16 3.93 -12.27
N ALA A 252 -12.88 4.27 -12.50
CA ALA A 252 -11.78 3.86 -11.62
C ALA A 252 -11.82 4.51 -10.23
N VAL A 253 -12.53 5.62 -10.04
CA VAL A 253 -12.71 6.26 -8.72
C VAL A 253 -13.67 5.49 -7.81
N LEU A 254 -14.49 4.62 -8.39
CA LEU A 254 -15.46 3.80 -7.66
C LEU A 254 -14.80 2.53 -7.11
N PRO A 255 -14.95 2.23 -5.80
CA PRO A 255 -14.34 1.04 -5.21
C PRO A 255 -14.99 -0.25 -5.68
N ASN A 256 -14.18 -1.29 -5.81
CA ASN A 256 -14.60 -2.62 -6.25
C ASN A 256 -15.06 -3.45 -5.05
N ILE A 257 -16.23 -4.09 -5.15
CA ILE A 257 -16.73 -5.04 -4.16
C ILE A 257 -16.57 -6.47 -4.67
N VAL A 258 -16.02 -7.31 -3.79
CA VAL A 258 -15.80 -8.76 -3.95
C VAL A 258 -16.08 -9.48 -2.63
N GLN A 259 -15.69 -10.74 -2.51
CA GLN A 259 -15.97 -11.57 -1.34
C GLN A 259 -14.74 -12.36 -0.87
N THR A 260 -14.71 -12.73 0.41
CA THR A 260 -13.78 -13.74 0.93
C THR A 260 -14.26 -15.15 0.56
N LEU A 261 -13.42 -16.18 0.82
CA LEU A 261 -13.86 -17.59 0.73
C LEU A 261 -15.05 -17.90 1.64
N GLU A 262 -15.24 -17.13 2.71
CA GLU A 262 -16.38 -17.24 3.64
C GLU A 262 -17.55 -16.32 3.23
N HIS A 263 -17.50 -15.77 2.02
CA HIS A 263 -18.54 -14.89 1.43
C HIS A 263 -18.79 -13.60 2.20
N ASN A 264 -17.80 -13.07 2.89
CA ASN A 264 -17.85 -11.75 3.52
C ASN A 264 -17.44 -10.67 2.53
N PRO A 265 -18.03 -9.46 2.61
CA PRO A 265 -17.78 -8.38 1.66
C PRO A 265 -16.40 -7.75 1.86
N VAL A 266 -15.72 -7.49 0.77
CA VAL A 266 -14.41 -6.82 0.71
C VAL A 266 -14.46 -5.72 -0.32
N LEU A 267 -13.98 -4.53 0.00
CA LEU A 267 -13.66 -3.49 -0.98
C LEU A 267 -12.18 -3.56 -1.35
N ILE A 268 -11.89 -3.62 -2.65
CA ILE A 268 -10.53 -3.53 -3.18
C ILE A 268 -10.44 -2.27 -4.05
N HIS A 269 -9.53 -1.36 -3.72
CA HIS A 269 -9.43 -0.11 -4.46
C HIS A 269 -8.09 0.59 -4.29
N GLY A 270 -7.41 0.84 -5.41
CA GLY A 270 -6.09 1.44 -5.46
C GLY A 270 -4.98 0.57 -4.86
N GLY A 271 -3.75 0.80 -5.25
CA GLY A 271 -2.63 -0.05 -4.84
C GLY A 271 -1.25 0.62 -4.86
N PRO A 272 -1.07 1.82 -4.25
CA PRO A 272 0.22 2.49 -4.24
C PRO A 272 1.25 1.69 -3.44
N PHE A 273 2.51 1.67 -3.90
CA PHE A 273 3.59 1.01 -3.18
C PHE A 273 4.00 1.79 -1.92
N ALA A 274 4.22 1.08 -0.81
CA ALA A 274 4.57 1.71 0.46
C ALA A 274 6.04 2.13 0.60
N ASN A 275 6.93 1.67 -0.26
CA ASN A 275 8.34 2.07 -0.26
C ASN A 275 8.64 3.32 -1.11
N ILE A 276 7.66 3.82 -1.88
CA ILE A 276 7.78 4.99 -2.76
C ILE A 276 6.56 5.92 -2.73
N ALA A 277 5.43 5.47 -2.18
CA ALA A 277 4.21 6.22 -1.96
C ALA A 277 3.64 5.88 -0.58
N HIS A 278 2.38 6.22 -0.29
CA HIS A 278 1.81 6.02 1.04
C HIS A 278 1.35 4.57 1.33
N GLY A 279 1.25 3.70 0.34
CA GLY A 279 1.10 2.26 0.53
C GLY A 279 -0.20 1.77 1.14
N CYS A 280 -1.29 2.51 0.96
CA CYS A 280 -2.61 2.21 1.52
C CYS A 280 -3.66 2.19 0.41
N ASN A 281 -4.75 1.44 0.61
CA ASN A 281 -5.92 1.53 -0.26
C ASN A 281 -6.55 2.94 -0.21
N SER A 282 -7.58 3.16 -1.03
CA SER A 282 -8.20 4.49 -1.13
C SER A 282 -8.92 4.93 0.15
N VAL A 283 -9.01 6.25 0.30
CA VAL A 283 -9.84 6.91 1.32
C VAL A 283 -11.31 6.56 1.09
N ILE A 284 -11.77 6.58 -0.17
CA ILE A 284 -13.15 6.25 -0.54
C ILE A 284 -13.54 4.85 -0.06
N ALA A 285 -12.72 3.83 -0.35
CA ALA A 285 -13.01 2.45 0.10
C ALA A 285 -13.00 2.32 1.62
N THR A 286 -12.04 2.95 2.31
CA THR A 286 -11.95 2.90 3.77
C THR A 286 -13.15 3.60 4.42
N LYS A 287 -13.54 4.79 3.95
CA LYS A 287 -14.73 5.51 4.46
C LYS A 287 -16.01 4.71 4.21
N ALA A 288 -16.19 4.20 2.99
CA ALA A 288 -17.37 3.39 2.66
C ALA A 288 -17.49 2.15 3.57
N CYS A 289 -16.39 1.46 3.87
CA CYS A 289 -16.41 0.35 4.83
C CYS A 289 -16.81 0.82 6.24
N LEU A 290 -16.27 1.96 6.70
CA LEU A 290 -16.60 2.53 8.02
C LEU A 290 -18.07 2.95 8.15
N GLU A 291 -18.66 3.42 7.06
CA GLU A 291 -20.06 3.88 7.00
C GLU A 291 -21.07 2.72 6.85
N LEU A 292 -20.59 1.55 6.41
CA LEU A 292 -21.41 0.36 6.16
C LEU A 292 -21.31 -0.71 7.26
N ALA A 293 -20.21 -0.76 8.01
CA ALA A 293 -19.92 -1.84 8.94
C ALA A 293 -19.56 -1.35 10.34
N ASP A 294 -19.77 -2.21 11.36
CA ASP A 294 -19.36 -1.93 12.73
C ASP A 294 -17.84 -1.99 12.92
N TYR A 295 -17.18 -2.82 12.09
CA TYR A 295 -15.73 -2.97 12.06
C TYR A 295 -15.22 -2.91 10.63
N THR A 296 -14.18 -2.11 10.42
CA THR A 296 -13.43 -2.06 9.16
C THR A 296 -12.01 -2.53 9.42
N VAL A 297 -11.59 -3.59 8.74
CA VAL A 297 -10.22 -4.10 8.80
C VAL A 297 -9.50 -3.70 7.52
N THR A 298 -8.38 -3.02 7.66
CA THR A 298 -7.57 -2.58 6.53
C THR A 298 -6.09 -2.86 6.78
N GLU A 299 -5.28 -2.80 5.73
CA GLU A 299 -3.84 -3.00 5.84
C GLU A 299 -3.04 -1.85 5.25
N ALA A 300 -1.80 -1.72 5.70
CA ALA A 300 -0.80 -0.86 5.09
C ALA A 300 0.40 -1.68 4.59
N GLY A 301 1.06 -1.22 3.52
CA GLY A 301 2.12 -1.98 2.86
C GLY A 301 3.37 -2.14 3.72
N PHE A 302 4.02 -3.30 3.65
CA PHE A 302 5.25 -3.63 4.37
C PHE A 302 5.11 -3.54 5.90
N GLY A 303 6.13 -3.07 6.61
CA GLY A 303 6.18 -2.98 8.05
C GLY A 303 5.59 -1.69 8.63
N ALA A 304 5.51 -1.63 9.96
CA ALA A 304 4.99 -0.46 10.64
C ALA A 304 5.88 0.78 10.44
N ASP A 305 7.14 0.58 10.11
CA ASP A 305 8.11 1.62 9.79
C ASP A 305 7.86 2.34 8.45
N LEU A 306 7.08 1.74 7.56
CA LEU A 306 6.73 2.32 6.27
C LEU A 306 5.21 2.50 6.09
N GLY A 307 4.49 1.39 5.91
CA GLY A 307 3.07 1.47 5.58
C GLY A 307 2.22 2.03 6.71
N ALA A 308 2.39 1.57 7.95
CA ALA A 308 1.59 2.06 9.07
C ALA A 308 1.93 3.51 9.40
N GLU A 309 3.21 3.90 9.39
CA GLU A 309 3.60 5.31 9.57
C GLU A 309 2.88 6.20 8.58
N LYS A 310 2.89 5.87 7.27
CA LYS A 310 2.23 6.66 6.23
C LYS A 310 0.70 6.61 6.28
N PHE A 311 0.16 5.47 6.68
CA PHE A 311 -1.28 5.37 6.96
C PHE A 311 -1.69 6.38 8.03
N LEU A 312 -0.91 6.48 9.10
CA LEU A 312 -1.18 7.33 10.25
C LEU A 312 -0.82 8.79 9.98
N ASP A 313 0.38 9.10 9.49
CA ASP A 313 0.83 10.48 9.29
C ASP A 313 0.31 11.13 8.00
N ILE A 314 -0.07 10.36 6.99
CA ILE A 314 -0.56 10.88 5.71
C ILE A 314 -2.06 10.62 5.56
N LYS A 315 -2.48 9.35 5.40
CA LYS A 315 -3.86 9.00 5.07
C LYS A 315 -4.85 9.42 6.16
N CYS A 316 -4.59 9.03 7.41
CA CYS A 316 -5.47 9.38 8.52
C CYS A 316 -5.55 10.89 8.75
N ARG A 317 -4.44 11.60 8.59
CA ARG A 317 -4.39 13.05 8.69
C ARG A 317 -5.25 13.72 7.61
N LEU A 318 -5.05 13.36 6.34
CA LEU A 318 -5.74 13.97 5.20
C LEU A 318 -7.24 13.63 5.18
N ALA A 319 -7.60 12.42 5.55
CA ALA A 319 -8.98 11.92 5.51
C ALA A 319 -9.74 12.06 6.85
N ASN A 320 -9.10 12.64 7.87
CA ASN A 320 -9.64 12.77 9.23
C ASN A 320 -10.10 11.41 9.81
N LEU A 321 -9.27 10.38 9.64
CA LEU A 321 -9.53 9.03 10.16
C LEU A 321 -8.81 8.84 11.51
N LYS A 322 -9.44 8.05 12.39
CA LYS A 322 -8.86 7.69 13.68
C LYS A 322 -8.94 6.18 13.88
N PRO A 323 -7.83 5.43 13.77
CA PRO A 323 -7.83 4.01 14.06
C PRO A 323 -8.17 3.71 15.52
N ASN A 324 -8.86 2.59 15.75
CA ASN A 324 -9.22 2.14 17.09
C ASN A 324 -8.21 1.13 17.65
N ALA A 325 -7.61 0.30 16.79
CA ALA A 325 -6.61 -0.68 17.18
C ALA A 325 -5.66 -0.99 16.02
N VAL A 326 -4.47 -1.49 16.36
CA VAL A 326 -3.46 -1.95 15.41
C VAL A 326 -3.11 -3.40 15.68
N VAL A 327 -3.11 -4.23 14.63
CA VAL A 327 -2.61 -5.60 14.66
C VAL A 327 -1.23 -5.63 14.02
N ILE A 328 -0.22 -6.08 14.76
CA ILE A 328 1.16 -6.20 14.28
C ILE A 328 1.44 -7.66 13.99
N VAL A 329 1.55 -8.02 12.72
CA VAL A 329 1.83 -9.39 12.29
C VAL A 329 3.32 -9.68 12.41
N ALA A 330 3.65 -10.77 13.07
CA ALA A 330 5.00 -11.33 13.15
C ALA A 330 4.97 -12.81 12.77
N THR A 331 6.08 -13.30 12.19
CA THR A 331 6.28 -14.73 11.91
C THR A 331 7.58 -15.20 12.52
N ILE A 332 7.61 -16.43 13.00
CA ILE A 332 8.83 -17.05 13.54
C ILE A 332 9.96 -17.02 12.50
N ARG A 333 9.66 -17.29 11.23
CA ARG A 333 10.65 -17.24 10.14
C ARG A 333 11.27 -15.85 9.96
N ALA A 334 10.45 -14.80 9.98
CA ALA A 334 10.94 -13.43 9.87
C ALA A 334 11.80 -13.05 11.09
N LEU A 335 11.38 -13.41 12.29
CA LEU A 335 12.15 -13.16 13.50
C LEU A 335 13.51 -13.90 13.46
N LYS A 336 13.55 -15.18 13.06
CA LYS A 336 14.82 -15.90 12.87
C LYS A 336 15.74 -15.19 11.86
N GLN A 337 15.21 -14.70 10.76
CA GLN A 337 16.01 -13.96 9.76
C GLN A 337 16.53 -12.63 10.35
N HIS A 338 15.70 -11.91 11.10
CA HIS A 338 16.15 -10.71 11.83
C HIS A 338 17.17 -11.01 12.93
N GLY A 339 17.15 -12.22 13.47
CA GLY A 339 18.17 -12.75 14.39
C GLY A 339 19.42 -13.32 13.69
N GLY A 340 19.54 -13.18 12.37
CA GLY A 340 20.76 -13.50 11.62
C GLY A 340 20.77 -14.86 10.92
N ILE A 341 19.67 -15.60 10.91
CA ILE A 341 19.58 -16.90 10.19
C ILE A 341 19.42 -16.67 8.69
N ALA A 342 20.15 -17.46 7.90
CA ALA A 342 20.05 -17.43 6.44
C ALA A 342 18.70 -17.98 5.94
N LEU A 343 18.28 -17.55 4.75
CA LEU A 343 16.96 -17.88 4.19
C LEU A 343 16.75 -19.40 4.02
N GLU A 344 17.79 -20.11 3.64
CA GLU A 344 17.83 -21.57 3.46
C GLU A 344 17.62 -22.36 4.74
N ASP A 345 18.03 -21.80 5.89
CA ASP A 345 18.01 -22.46 7.21
C ASP A 345 16.77 -22.10 8.06
N LEU A 346 15.86 -21.26 7.55
CA LEU A 346 14.69 -20.80 8.30
C LEU A 346 13.70 -21.90 8.73
N LYS A 347 13.81 -23.11 8.14
CA LYS A 347 12.98 -24.26 8.50
C LYS A 347 13.52 -25.02 9.72
N GLU A 348 14.78 -24.83 10.06
CA GLU A 348 15.40 -25.46 11.23
C GLU A 348 14.99 -24.70 12.50
N GLU A 349 14.73 -25.44 13.59
CA GLU A 349 14.42 -24.85 14.90
C GLU A 349 15.59 -23.99 15.39
N ASN A 350 15.31 -22.74 15.75
CA ASN A 350 16.31 -21.86 16.35
C ASN A 350 15.65 -20.81 17.25
N VAL A 351 15.37 -21.19 18.50
CA VAL A 351 14.75 -20.33 19.50
C VAL A 351 15.64 -19.12 19.84
N GLU A 352 16.96 -19.30 19.93
CA GLU A 352 17.88 -18.22 20.28
C GLU A 352 17.87 -17.10 19.23
N ALA A 353 18.00 -17.47 17.96
CA ALA A 353 17.94 -16.49 16.86
C ALA A 353 16.57 -15.83 16.75
N MET A 354 15.48 -16.60 16.94
CA MET A 354 14.13 -16.04 16.96
C MET A 354 13.97 -14.98 18.05
N LEU A 355 14.43 -15.26 19.26
CA LEU A 355 14.40 -14.30 20.38
C LEU A 355 15.28 -13.07 20.13
N ALA A 356 16.46 -13.23 19.51
CA ALA A 356 17.28 -12.11 19.07
C ALA A 356 16.55 -11.22 18.04
N GLY A 357 15.78 -11.82 17.15
CA GLY A 357 14.96 -11.10 16.16
C GLY A 357 13.77 -10.37 16.75
N CYS A 358 13.33 -10.71 17.97
CA CYS A 358 12.24 -10.01 18.66
C CYS A 358 12.56 -8.51 18.92
N GLU A 359 13.83 -8.10 18.87
CA GLU A 359 14.21 -6.69 18.91
C GLU A 359 13.60 -5.89 17.73
N ASN A 360 13.48 -6.50 16.54
CA ASN A 360 12.79 -5.88 15.41
C ASN A 360 11.28 -5.71 15.72
N LEU A 361 10.63 -6.74 16.24
CA LEU A 361 9.24 -6.67 16.68
C LEU A 361 9.04 -5.60 17.76
N ALA A 362 9.92 -5.53 18.76
CA ALA A 362 9.87 -4.52 19.81
C ALA A 362 9.93 -3.09 19.25
N LYS A 363 10.75 -2.84 18.20
CA LYS A 363 10.80 -1.53 17.55
C LYS A 363 9.50 -1.20 16.79
N HIS A 364 8.88 -2.16 16.13
CA HIS A 364 7.59 -1.95 15.47
C HIS A 364 6.45 -1.70 16.48
N ILE A 365 6.48 -2.37 17.64
CA ILE A 365 5.58 -2.10 18.76
C ILE A 365 5.80 -0.67 19.29
N ASP A 366 7.04 -0.27 19.55
CA ASP A 366 7.39 1.09 19.96
C ASP A 366 6.86 2.13 18.96
N THR A 367 7.02 1.87 17.67
CA THR A 367 6.50 2.75 16.61
C THR A 367 4.99 2.96 16.72
N VAL A 368 4.21 1.90 16.91
CA VAL A 368 2.74 2.01 17.07
C VAL A 368 2.37 2.76 18.36
N GLN A 369 3.10 2.51 19.46
CA GLN A 369 2.91 3.20 20.73
C GLN A 369 3.20 4.72 20.63
N GLN A 370 4.17 5.13 19.79
CA GLN A 370 4.47 6.56 19.54
C GLN A 370 3.26 7.31 18.96
N PHE A 371 2.35 6.63 18.26
CA PHE A 371 1.09 7.19 17.76
C PHE A 371 -0.05 7.19 18.79
N GLY A 372 0.16 6.65 20.00
CA GLY A 372 -0.85 6.56 21.04
C GLY A 372 -1.97 5.55 20.77
N LEU A 373 -1.69 4.51 19.98
CA LEU A 373 -2.67 3.51 19.58
C LEU A 373 -2.55 2.21 20.40
N PRO A 374 -3.68 1.61 20.81
CA PRO A 374 -3.68 0.25 21.34
C PRO A 374 -3.34 -0.76 20.25
N TYR A 375 -2.64 -1.83 20.61
CA TYR A 375 -2.16 -2.82 19.65
C TYR A 375 -2.24 -4.23 20.20
N ILE A 376 -2.13 -5.21 19.29
CA ILE A 376 -1.92 -6.63 19.57
C ILE A 376 -0.95 -7.24 18.58
N VAL A 377 -0.08 -8.13 19.03
CA VAL A 377 0.79 -8.94 18.17
C VAL A 377 0.01 -10.16 17.68
N ALA A 378 -0.08 -10.34 16.37
CA ALA A 378 -0.60 -11.55 15.75
C ALA A 378 0.58 -12.42 15.29
N ILE A 379 0.78 -13.56 15.93
CA ILE A 379 1.78 -14.53 15.52
C ILE A 379 1.16 -15.38 14.41
N ASN A 380 1.56 -15.10 13.15
CA ASN A 380 1.08 -15.86 11.99
C ASN A 380 1.88 -17.16 11.89
N GLU A 381 1.24 -18.26 12.33
CA GLU A 381 1.85 -19.59 12.40
C GLU A 381 1.97 -20.25 11.03
N PHE A 382 3.11 -20.85 10.78
CA PHE A 382 3.39 -21.68 9.61
C PHE A 382 3.60 -23.14 10.03
N ALA A 383 3.32 -24.08 9.12
CA ALA A 383 3.46 -25.51 9.36
C ALA A 383 4.92 -25.96 9.72
N THR A 384 5.89 -25.09 9.49
CA THR A 384 7.31 -25.33 9.83
C THR A 384 7.71 -24.81 11.19
N ASP A 385 6.83 -24.06 11.86
CA ASP A 385 7.13 -23.48 13.16
C ASP A 385 7.04 -24.57 14.24
N THR A 386 8.03 -24.63 15.13
CA THR A 386 8.05 -25.66 16.16
C THR A 386 7.31 -25.21 17.42
N PRO A 387 6.75 -26.16 18.20
CA PRO A 387 6.11 -25.81 19.47
C PRO A 387 7.03 -25.07 20.45
N ALA A 388 8.34 -25.34 20.41
CA ALA A 388 9.31 -24.68 21.27
C ALA A 388 9.52 -23.20 20.86
N GLU A 389 9.56 -22.91 19.55
CA GLU A 389 9.64 -21.54 19.04
C GLU A 389 8.37 -20.76 19.34
N VAL A 390 7.18 -21.33 19.11
CA VAL A 390 5.90 -20.70 19.43
C VAL A 390 5.83 -20.37 20.91
N ALA A 391 6.08 -21.35 21.81
CA ALA A 391 6.03 -21.13 23.25
C ALA A 391 7.06 -20.09 23.74
N ALA A 392 8.25 -20.06 23.15
CA ALA A 392 9.26 -19.05 23.48
C ALA A 392 8.84 -17.62 23.07
N LEU A 393 8.18 -17.48 21.91
CA LEU A 393 7.68 -16.19 21.45
C LEU A 393 6.48 -15.72 22.29
N GLU A 394 5.55 -16.62 22.61
CA GLU A 394 4.45 -16.35 23.55
C GLU A 394 4.98 -15.85 24.90
N LYS A 395 5.96 -16.58 25.46
CA LYS A 395 6.59 -16.19 26.71
C LYS A 395 7.31 -14.83 26.62
N TRP A 396 8.00 -14.54 25.52
CA TRP A 396 8.62 -13.23 25.30
C TRP A 396 7.58 -12.11 25.29
N CYS A 397 6.45 -12.30 24.61
CA CYS A 397 5.35 -11.34 24.62
C CYS A 397 4.79 -11.13 26.04
N GLU A 398 4.58 -12.20 26.80
CA GLU A 398 4.08 -12.15 28.17
C GLU A 398 5.06 -11.41 29.09
N ASP A 399 6.34 -11.77 29.07
CA ASP A 399 7.40 -11.18 29.91
C ASP A 399 7.57 -9.67 29.64
N ASN A 400 7.27 -9.21 28.44
CA ASN A 400 7.32 -7.79 28.03
C ASN A 400 5.96 -7.07 28.05
N ASN A 401 4.91 -7.72 28.55
CA ASN A 401 3.53 -7.20 28.60
C ASN A 401 2.98 -6.79 27.21
N HIS A 402 3.31 -7.51 26.17
CA HIS A 402 2.75 -7.33 24.84
C HIS A 402 1.55 -8.25 24.63
N PRO A 403 0.33 -7.71 24.45
CA PRO A 403 -0.82 -8.55 24.12
C PRO A 403 -0.58 -9.27 22.79
N MET A 404 -0.87 -10.56 22.75
CA MET A 404 -0.64 -11.38 21.59
C MET A 404 -1.77 -12.39 21.36
N SER A 405 -1.86 -12.89 20.12
CA SER A 405 -2.70 -14.03 19.74
C SER A 405 -2.01 -14.85 18.66
N LEU A 406 -2.11 -16.16 18.75
CA LEU A 406 -1.69 -17.07 17.69
C LEU A 406 -2.73 -17.02 16.56
N SER A 407 -2.29 -16.89 15.32
CA SER A 407 -3.13 -16.82 14.11
C SER A 407 -2.85 -18.02 13.22
N GLN A 408 -3.87 -18.83 12.98
CA GLN A 408 -3.82 -20.03 12.11
C GLN A 408 -4.71 -19.85 10.87
N VAL A 409 -4.88 -18.63 10.41
CA VAL A 409 -5.83 -18.27 9.34
C VAL A 409 -5.52 -18.91 8.00
N TRP A 410 -4.24 -19.14 7.69
CA TRP A 410 -3.88 -19.80 6.45
C TRP A 410 -4.49 -21.20 6.37
N ALA A 411 -4.45 -21.95 7.45
CA ALA A 411 -4.95 -23.33 7.52
C ALA A 411 -6.44 -23.44 7.80
N LYS A 412 -7.03 -22.47 8.54
CA LYS A 412 -8.37 -22.58 9.13
C LYS A 412 -9.33 -21.45 8.75
N GLY A 413 -8.91 -20.52 7.88
CA GLY A 413 -9.72 -19.33 7.57
C GLY A 413 -10.05 -18.51 8.81
N GLY A 414 -11.25 -17.93 8.89
CA GLY A 414 -11.69 -17.12 10.01
C GLY A 414 -11.70 -17.84 11.36
N GLU A 415 -11.92 -19.16 11.38
CA GLU A 415 -11.83 -19.96 12.61
C GLU A 415 -10.46 -19.83 13.29
N GLY A 416 -9.38 -19.75 12.48
CA GLY A 416 -8.01 -19.61 12.97
C GLY A 416 -7.67 -18.28 13.63
N ALA A 417 -8.59 -17.29 13.63
CA ALA A 417 -8.40 -15.97 14.23
C ALA A 417 -9.47 -15.59 15.25
N ILE A 418 -10.25 -16.52 15.77
CA ILE A 418 -11.33 -16.21 16.73
C ILE A 418 -10.78 -15.57 18.02
N ASP A 419 -9.67 -16.07 18.57
CA ASP A 419 -9.02 -15.46 19.74
C ASP A 419 -8.52 -14.05 19.44
N LEU A 420 -7.84 -13.87 18.29
CA LEU A 420 -7.40 -12.57 17.82
C LEU A 420 -8.58 -11.59 17.68
N ALA A 421 -9.67 -12.02 17.06
CA ALA A 421 -10.87 -11.20 16.87
C ALA A 421 -11.50 -10.75 18.19
N ASN A 422 -11.63 -11.64 19.18
CA ASN A 422 -12.13 -11.27 20.50
C ASN A 422 -11.23 -10.23 21.19
N LYS A 423 -9.92 -10.39 21.11
CA LYS A 423 -8.95 -9.44 21.67
C LYS A 423 -8.98 -8.08 20.94
N VAL A 424 -9.12 -8.09 19.61
CA VAL A 424 -9.27 -6.86 18.81
C VAL A 424 -10.56 -6.11 19.16
N VAL A 425 -11.68 -6.80 19.35
CA VAL A 425 -12.92 -6.17 19.82
C VAL A 425 -12.70 -5.45 21.15
N ALA A 426 -12.07 -6.13 22.13
CA ALA A 426 -11.76 -5.53 23.43
C ALA A 426 -10.80 -4.34 23.33
N LEU A 427 -9.83 -4.37 22.42
CA LEU A 427 -8.93 -3.25 22.16
C LEU A 427 -9.66 -2.04 21.55
N CYS A 428 -10.59 -2.28 20.62
CA CYS A 428 -11.36 -1.22 19.98
C CYS A 428 -12.28 -0.44 20.93
N ASP A 429 -12.60 -1.01 22.08
CA ASP A 429 -13.41 -0.37 23.13
C ASP A 429 -12.57 0.45 24.13
N GLN A 430 -11.24 0.39 24.03
CA GLN A 430 -10.35 1.20 24.84
C GLN A 430 -10.25 2.64 24.32
N GLU A 431 -10.06 3.58 25.22
CA GLU A 431 -9.66 4.93 24.83
C GLU A 431 -8.27 4.92 24.19
N ASN A 432 -8.09 5.71 23.13
CA ASN A 432 -6.79 5.91 22.52
C ASN A 432 -6.49 7.39 22.32
N ASN A 433 -5.20 7.71 22.33
CA ASN A 433 -4.67 9.07 22.18
C ASN A 433 -3.98 9.22 20.82
N TYR A 434 -4.55 8.64 19.77
CA TYR A 434 -3.98 8.75 18.43
C TYR A 434 -3.70 10.21 18.06
N ALA A 435 -2.46 10.45 17.67
CA ALA A 435 -2.01 11.71 17.08
C ALA A 435 -0.91 11.42 16.05
N PRO A 436 -0.84 12.20 14.96
CA PRO A 436 0.30 12.16 14.05
C PRO A 436 1.60 12.52 14.76
N LEU A 437 2.74 12.02 14.27
CA LEU A 437 4.05 12.17 14.92
C LEU A 437 4.59 13.60 14.93
N TYR A 438 4.13 14.44 14.02
CA TYR A 438 4.60 15.82 13.85
C TYR A 438 3.51 16.74 13.35
N ASP A 439 3.65 18.03 13.66
CA ASP A 439 2.80 19.09 13.12
C ASP A 439 3.28 19.51 11.73
N LEU A 440 2.34 19.88 10.84
CA LEU A 440 2.68 20.32 9.47
C LEU A 440 3.42 21.65 9.43
N ASP A 441 3.36 22.44 10.49
CA ASP A 441 4.07 23.74 10.60
C ASP A 441 5.57 23.61 10.86
N LYS A 442 6.05 22.42 11.21
CA LYS A 442 7.50 22.12 11.30
C LYS A 442 8.17 22.22 9.95
N THR A 443 9.49 22.46 9.94
CA THR A 443 10.27 22.43 8.70
C THR A 443 10.30 21.02 8.10
N ILE A 444 10.64 20.93 6.82
CA ILE A 444 10.79 19.63 6.13
C ILE A 444 11.80 18.77 6.87
N GLU A 445 12.94 19.34 7.24
CA GLU A 445 14.02 18.65 7.98
C GLU A 445 13.54 18.11 9.32
N GLU A 446 12.81 18.92 10.11
CA GLU A 446 12.26 18.51 11.41
C GLU A 446 11.26 17.37 11.29
N LYS A 447 10.41 17.37 10.24
CA LYS A 447 9.47 16.28 9.96
C LYS A 447 10.21 14.99 9.62
N VAL A 448 11.17 15.04 8.70
CA VAL A 448 12.00 13.90 8.31
C VAL A 448 12.77 13.36 9.51
N GLU A 449 13.37 14.24 10.32
CA GLU A 449 14.12 13.84 11.51
C GLU A 449 13.22 13.21 12.58
N THR A 450 11.99 13.70 12.74
CA THR A 450 11.00 13.10 13.64
C THR A 450 10.69 11.68 13.25
N ILE A 451 10.44 11.41 11.96
CA ILE A 451 10.20 10.05 11.46
C ILE A 451 11.45 9.19 11.68
N ALA A 452 12.62 9.65 11.25
CA ALA A 452 13.87 8.89 11.36
C ALA A 452 14.19 8.47 12.81
N LYS A 453 14.03 9.38 13.77
CA LYS A 453 14.30 9.10 15.19
C LYS A 453 13.23 8.23 15.84
N LYS A 454 11.96 8.61 15.68
CA LYS A 454 10.86 7.92 16.38
C LYS A 454 10.52 6.57 15.75
N VAL A 455 10.50 6.49 14.42
CA VAL A 455 10.06 5.29 13.71
C VAL A 455 11.23 4.34 13.42
N TYR A 456 12.35 4.86 12.91
CA TYR A 456 13.48 3.99 12.52
C TYR A 456 14.47 3.76 13.66
N GLY A 457 14.53 4.65 14.66
CA GLY A 457 15.51 4.60 15.72
C GLY A 457 16.90 5.12 15.29
N ALA A 458 16.95 5.96 14.25
CA ALA A 458 18.16 6.61 13.79
C ALA A 458 18.62 7.71 14.75
N ASP A 459 19.93 7.98 14.80
CA ASP A 459 20.50 9.09 15.60
C ASP A 459 20.21 10.46 14.96
N GLY A 460 19.93 10.51 13.67
CA GLY A 460 19.62 11.73 12.93
C GLY A 460 19.54 11.50 11.42
N VAL A 461 19.48 12.61 10.69
CA VAL A 461 19.36 12.62 9.23
C VAL A 461 20.45 13.48 8.62
N ASP A 462 21.01 13.02 7.50
CA ASP A 462 21.90 13.78 6.65
C ASP A 462 21.19 14.10 5.33
N PHE A 463 21.31 15.34 4.87
CA PHE A 463 20.74 15.78 3.61
C PHE A 463 21.88 16.08 2.63
N THR A 464 21.82 15.53 1.43
CA THR A 464 22.77 15.87 0.35
C THR A 464 22.61 17.34 -0.06
N GLU A 465 23.61 17.89 -0.77
CA GLU A 465 23.52 19.25 -1.31
C GLU A 465 22.29 19.41 -2.23
N GLU A 466 21.97 18.38 -3.02
CA GLU A 466 20.78 18.36 -3.86
C GLU A 466 19.48 18.42 -3.02
N ALA A 467 19.38 17.62 -1.98
CA ALA A 467 18.23 17.63 -1.09
C ALA A 467 18.08 18.99 -0.37
N GLN A 468 19.17 19.60 0.07
CA GLN A 468 19.15 20.93 0.70
C GLN A 468 18.66 22.02 -0.27
N ALA A 469 19.14 21.99 -1.54
CA ALA A 469 18.69 22.92 -2.55
C ALA A 469 17.19 22.75 -2.87
N GLN A 470 16.70 21.51 -2.90
CA GLN A 470 15.27 21.21 -3.09
C GLN A 470 14.42 21.69 -1.91
N ILE A 471 14.87 21.50 -0.66
CA ILE A 471 14.20 22.02 0.54
C ILE A 471 14.07 23.55 0.45
N ALA A 472 15.14 24.25 0.11
CA ALA A 472 15.10 25.71 -0.04
C ALA A 472 14.07 26.14 -1.10
N LYS A 473 14.04 25.46 -2.25
CA LYS A 473 13.06 25.72 -3.31
C LYS A 473 11.62 25.42 -2.87
N PHE A 474 11.39 24.34 -2.15
CA PHE A 474 10.04 23.98 -1.67
C PHE A 474 9.54 24.96 -0.61
N ASN A 475 10.43 25.47 0.24
CA ASN A 475 10.10 26.54 1.19
C ASN A 475 9.70 27.83 0.45
N GLU A 476 10.43 28.22 -0.59
CA GLU A 476 10.13 29.38 -1.42
C GLU A 476 8.75 29.25 -2.13
N LEU A 477 8.44 28.04 -2.61
CA LEU A 477 7.18 27.73 -3.30
C LEU A 477 6.00 27.47 -2.36
N GLY A 478 6.22 27.47 -1.03
CA GLY A 478 5.17 27.25 -0.03
C GLY A 478 4.70 25.80 0.08
N TRP A 479 5.53 24.82 -0.34
CA TRP A 479 5.21 23.39 -0.23
C TRP A 479 5.66 22.76 1.09
N ASP A 480 6.33 23.52 1.93
CA ASP A 480 6.86 23.08 3.22
C ASP A 480 5.80 22.60 4.23
N LYS A 481 4.53 22.93 4.03
CA LYS A 481 3.42 22.50 4.91
C LYS A 481 2.88 21.11 4.60
N LEU A 482 3.38 20.44 3.56
CA LEU A 482 2.95 19.08 3.22
C LEU A 482 3.56 18.03 4.17
N PRO A 483 2.86 16.90 4.42
CA PRO A 483 3.44 15.77 5.14
C PRO A 483 4.55 15.10 4.33
N ILE A 484 5.39 14.32 5.00
CA ILE A 484 6.53 13.63 4.42
C ILE A 484 6.19 12.16 4.15
N CYS A 485 6.48 11.71 2.94
CA CYS A 485 6.43 10.31 2.54
C CYS A 485 7.88 9.78 2.38
N MET A 486 8.37 9.07 3.38
CA MET A 486 9.73 8.49 3.30
C MET A 486 9.77 7.34 2.30
N ALA A 487 10.59 7.47 1.25
CA ALA A 487 10.89 6.41 0.30
C ALA A 487 12.19 5.71 0.71
N LYS A 488 12.07 4.51 1.26
CA LYS A 488 13.14 3.75 1.91
C LYS A 488 13.01 2.26 1.55
N THR A 489 14.11 1.50 1.70
CA THR A 489 14.03 0.04 1.66
C THR A 489 13.05 -0.47 2.71
N GLN A 490 12.24 -1.45 2.32
CA GLN A 490 11.32 -2.13 3.23
C GLN A 490 11.99 -3.20 4.10
N MET A 491 13.21 -3.60 3.75
CA MET A 491 13.88 -4.76 4.36
C MET A 491 14.59 -4.46 5.67
N SER A 492 14.70 -3.20 6.05
CA SER A 492 15.45 -2.74 7.22
C SER A 492 14.81 -1.50 7.83
N LEU A 493 15.03 -1.28 9.11
CA LEU A 493 14.77 0.00 9.79
C LEU A 493 15.72 1.11 9.33
N SER A 494 16.92 0.76 8.84
CA SER A 494 17.86 1.73 8.23
C SER A 494 17.55 1.95 6.75
N ASP A 495 18.35 2.77 6.07
CA ASP A 495 18.33 2.96 4.62
C ASP A 495 19.20 1.95 3.85
N ASP A 496 19.87 1.02 4.54
CA ASP A 496 20.56 -0.13 3.97
C ASP A 496 19.77 -1.42 4.22
N GLY A 497 19.22 -2.00 3.15
CA GLY A 497 18.43 -3.23 3.21
C GLY A 497 19.17 -4.49 3.66
N LYS A 498 20.47 -4.43 3.91
CA LYS A 498 21.27 -5.55 4.44
C LYS A 498 21.33 -5.56 5.97
N VAL A 499 20.99 -4.46 6.59
CA VAL A 499 21.03 -4.33 8.05
C VAL A 499 19.75 -4.88 8.66
N MET A 500 19.83 -6.01 9.33
CA MET A 500 18.69 -6.71 9.91
C MET A 500 18.49 -6.36 11.40
N GLY A 501 17.36 -6.79 11.96
CA GLY A 501 17.05 -6.64 13.37
C GLY A 501 16.70 -5.20 13.76
N ARG A 502 17.26 -4.73 14.88
CA ARG A 502 17.10 -3.37 15.41
C ARG A 502 18.43 -2.64 15.43
N PRO A 503 18.84 -2.03 14.31
CA PRO A 503 20.10 -1.28 14.27
C PRO A 503 20.06 -0.06 15.20
N THR A 504 21.24 0.31 15.71
CA THR A 504 21.50 1.50 16.52
C THR A 504 22.75 2.22 16.02
N GLY A 505 22.93 3.50 16.35
CA GLY A 505 24.14 4.24 15.98
C GLY A 505 24.22 4.55 14.48
N PHE A 506 23.08 4.65 13.77
CA PHE A 506 23.05 4.94 12.35
C PHE A 506 22.31 6.24 12.05
N ARG A 507 22.56 6.78 10.86
CA ARG A 507 21.87 7.97 10.34
C ARG A 507 21.20 7.63 9.01
N ILE A 508 20.10 8.30 8.73
CA ILE A 508 19.40 8.20 7.44
C ILE A 508 19.94 9.28 6.49
N THR A 509 20.22 8.92 5.25
CA THR A 509 20.64 9.90 4.24
C THR A 509 19.51 10.16 3.24
N VAL A 510 18.94 11.37 3.28
CA VAL A 510 18.03 11.89 2.26
C VAL A 510 18.84 12.46 1.12
N ARG A 511 18.76 11.84 -0.05
CA ARG A 511 19.53 12.22 -1.22
C ARG A 511 18.79 13.18 -2.16
N GLU A 512 17.45 13.12 -2.16
CA GLU A 512 16.58 13.85 -3.08
C GLU A 512 15.19 13.97 -2.48
N LEU A 513 14.49 15.07 -2.76
CA LEU A 513 13.06 15.23 -2.46
C LEU A 513 12.27 15.43 -3.75
N ARG A 514 11.06 14.88 -3.79
CA ARG A 514 10.13 15.06 -4.91
C ARG A 514 8.78 15.51 -4.40
N PRO A 515 8.22 16.60 -4.94
CA PRO A 515 6.88 17.00 -4.58
C PRO A 515 5.86 16.11 -5.30
N SER A 516 4.88 15.62 -4.58
CA SER A 516 3.71 14.90 -5.08
C SER A 516 2.48 15.72 -4.69
N LEU A 517 2.29 16.85 -5.39
CA LEU A 517 1.37 17.91 -4.98
C LEU A 517 -0.10 17.54 -5.16
N GLY A 518 -0.41 16.74 -6.19
CA GLY A 518 -1.74 16.18 -6.38
C GLY A 518 -2.12 15.17 -5.30
N ALA A 519 -1.17 14.36 -4.86
CA ALA A 519 -1.35 13.47 -3.72
C ALA A 519 -1.35 14.25 -2.38
N GLY A 520 -0.61 15.36 -2.30
CA GLY A 520 -0.55 16.22 -1.13
C GLY A 520 0.53 15.80 -0.13
N PHE A 521 1.70 15.36 -0.59
CA PHE A 521 2.87 15.06 0.25
C PHE A 521 4.19 15.31 -0.48
N ILE A 522 5.28 15.36 0.27
CA ILE A 522 6.65 15.39 -0.26
C ILE A 522 7.29 14.03 -0.08
N VAL A 523 7.83 13.45 -1.15
CA VAL A 523 8.59 12.19 -1.10
C VAL A 523 10.04 12.49 -0.76
N ALA A 524 10.55 11.96 0.35
CA ALA A 524 11.96 12.03 0.73
C ALA A 524 12.64 10.70 0.38
N LEU A 525 13.52 10.73 -0.63
CA LEU A 525 14.18 9.53 -1.14
C LEU A 525 15.48 9.27 -0.38
N THR A 526 15.57 8.06 0.19
CA THR A 526 16.77 7.53 0.83
C THR A 526 17.33 6.36 0.02
N GLY A 527 18.60 6.06 0.15
CA GLY A 527 19.21 4.89 -0.48
C GLY A 527 18.90 4.73 -1.98
N LYS A 528 18.85 3.49 -2.46
CA LYS A 528 18.54 3.15 -3.86
C LYS A 528 17.10 2.64 -4.00
N VAL A 529 16.13 3.52 -4.01
CA VAL A 529 14.73 3.18 -4.27
C VAL A 529 14.42 3.34 -5.76
N LEU A 530 13.80 2.34 -6.37
CA LEU A 530 13.49 2.29 -7.79
C LEU A 530 11.97 2.37 -8.00
N THR A 531 11.53 3.32 -8.81
CA THR A 531 10.12 3.51 -9.21
C THR A 531 9.71 2.68 -10.43
N MET A 532 10.65 1.99 -11.05
CA MET A 532 10.43 0.97 -12.08
C MET A 532 11.23 -0.28 -11.70
N PRO A 533 10.60 -1.28 -11.07
CA PRO A 533 11.24 -2.55 -10.74
C PRO A 533 11.72 -3.30 -11.99
N GLY A 534 12.64 -4.24 -11.83
CA GLY A 534 13.01 -5.16 -12.90
C GLY A 534 12.52 -6.57 -12.58
N LEU A 535 12.33 -7.38 -13.60
CA LEU A 535 12.07 -8.80 -13.42
C LEU A 535 13.27 -9.50 -12.76
N PRO A 536 13.06 -10.46 -11.86
CA PRO A 536 14.13 -11.28 -11.28
C PRO A 536 14.72 -12.23 -12.30
N LYS A 537 15.75 -12.99 -11.90
CA LYS A 537 16.36 -14.01 -12.77
C LYS A 537 15.36 -15.11 -13.18
N HIS A 538 14.47 -15.50 -12.27
CA HIS A 538 13.35 -16.40 -12.50
C HIS A 538 12.05 -15.65 -12.17
N PRO A 539 11.42 -14.98 -13.14
CA PRO A 539 10.13 -14.33 -12.91
C PRO A 539 9.00 -15.36 -12.81
N SER A 540 7.99 -15.07 -12.00
CA SER A 540 6.81 -15.94 -11.83
C SER A 540 6.11 -16.25 -13.15
N ALA A 541 6.22 -15.38 -14.14
CA ALA A 541 5.70 -15.61 -15.50
C ALA A 541 6.19 -16.90 -16.17
N LEU A 542 7.33 -17.45 -15.75
CA LEU A 542 7.85 -18.72 -16.30
C LEU A 542 7.13 -19.96 -15.75
N ASP A 543 6.41 -19.80 -14.63
CA ASP A 543 5.70 -20.88 -13.96
C ASP A 543 4.18 -20.83 -14.22
N MET A 544 3.70 -19.82 -14.95
CA MET A 544 2.29 -19.58 -15.24
C MET A 544 1.88 -20.12 -16.59
N ASP A 545 0.67 -20.69 -16.67
CA ASP A 545 0.10 -21.22 -17.90
C ASP A 545 -1.45 -21.20 -17.86
N VAL A 546 -2.06 -21.59 -18.95
CA VAL A 546 -3.50 -21.86 -19.08
C VAL A 546 -3.68 -23.26 -19.64
N ASP A 547 -4.64 -24.03 -19.14
CA ASP A 547 -5.00 -25.32 -19.69
C ASP A 547 -5.96 -25.21 -20.92
N GLU A 548 -6.33 -26.36 -21.48
CA GLU A 548 -7.18 -26.44 -22.69
C GLU A 548 -8.60 -25.85 -22.47
N ASP A 549 -9.05 -25.80 -21.23
CA ASP A 549 -10.34 -25.21 -20.83
C ASP A 549 -10.23 -23.70 -20.49
N GLY A 550 -9.03 -23.12 -20.61
CA GLY A 550 -8.75 -21.73 -20.27
C GLY A 550 -8.59 -21.47 -18.75
N LYS A 551 -8.44 -22.54 -17.97
CA LYS A 551 -8.18 -22.45 -16.54
C LYS A 551 -6.73 -22.03 -16.28
N ILE A 552 -6.54 -21.09 -15.37
CA ILE A 552 -5.22 -20.57 -15.01
C ILE A 552 -4.47 -21.59 -14.14
N VAL A 553 -3.18 -21.73 -14.38
CA VAL A 553 -2.26 -22.61 -13.67
C VAL A 553 -1.02 -21.82 -13.24
N GLY A 554 -0.51 -22.08 -12.04
CA GLY A 554 0.75 -21.49 -11.57
C GLY A 554 0.66 -20.03 -11.10
N LEU A 555 -0.52 -19.49 -10.96
CA LEU A 555 -0.73 -18.17 -10.35
C LEU A 555 -0.67 -18.32 -8.80
N PHE A 556 0.54 -18.29 -8.22
CA PHE A 556 0.88 -18.47 -6.78
C PHE A 556 0.68 -19.86 -6.17
#